data_4d9fa6c3df704e0ce6278f60fa871beb
#
_entry.id   4d9fa6c3df704e0ce6278f60fa871beb
#
_cell.length_a   1.000
_cell.length_b   1.000
_cell.length_c   1.000
_cell.angle_alpha   90.00
_cell.angle_beta   90.00
_cell.angle_gamma   90.00
#
_symmetry.space_group_name_H-M   'P 1'
#
loop_
_entity.id
_entity.type
_entity.pdbx_description
1 polymer ?
#
loop_
_entity_poly.entity_id
_entity_poly.type
_entity_poly.pdbx_seq_one_letter_code
_entity_poly.pdbx_strand_id
1 'polypeptide(L)'
;EKEPWKAKISLLDKRIEGFLQGYRQNVVLIGDDGEEISYLLENYLRLNKSKETVYVHATTSYVSKMEFLKSTIFSLLSELISEGDGLDDLINKLNPELSITTNFIRDILKKDMFSFLDVLEIINKFINESGRKCVFILEEFLGLEKLFPFCFKDFSSFIMLQKDCMLLLTSSSPKNAQKTLSTELNLLFGNFEKVSLAENTFADNYVYFKHCLEKVSASSFFLSFFVNIIGSNIIYYDLIGKLAKENYCQDDEEKSIVAILENALYAKETYFFQKFIKKIEWLCEYSKDSYSLIKILTSLSDGYMRKKELASLEICPLGDLGSKLIKLSDLNYIENLGNIYKIKDSLFSFWLTSVFKFYFSPPFLDPQKRRPLWERKIREEIILHKDDFVKDGTKKILELISSFGDDTLKIGKSTYKLPLIEKTRIISYPKRDFHLLVGEGKEIVFIGIKEKLSEDSDIFEFIEKGAGIKGRKVKKIFISLDRLSPAAKLTAKNHKVIIWDVNEINKLMEVYNKSAIALNPENLG
;
A
#
# COMPACT_ATOMS: atom_id res chain seq x y z
N GLU A 1 1.29 22.15 0.38
CA GLU A 1 0.53 21.37 -0.57
C GLU A 1 1.33 20.16 -1.05
N LYS A 2 1.67 19.28 -0.13
CA LYS A 2 2.42 18.05 -0.38
C LYS A 2 1.46 16.87 -0.28
N GLU A 3 0.70 16.63 -1.35
CA GLU A 3 0.04 15.35 -1.48
C GLU A 3 1.11 14.28 -1.70
N PRO A 4 1.20 13.22 -0.88
CA PRO A 4 2.28 12.22 -0.95
C PRO A 4 2.41 11.54 -2.31
N TRP A 5 1.33 11.50 -3.08
CA TRP A 5 1.27 10.93 -4.42
C TRP A 5 1.68 11.91 -5.54
N LYS A 6 1.73 13.24 -5.28
CA LYS A 6 2.14 14.23 -6.31
C LYS A 6 3.54 13.98 -6.86
N ALA A 7 4.48 13.56 -6.01
CA ALA A 7 5.83 13.23 -6.47
C ALA A 7 5.84 12.06 -7.47
N LYS A 8 4.93 11.08 -7.28
CA LYS A 8 4.79 9.91 -8.17
C LYS A 8 4.08 10.29 -9.46
N ILE A 9 3.09 11.19 -9.37
CA ILE A 9 2.37 11.75 -10.51
C ILE A 9 3.26 12.67 -11.33
N SER A 10 4.11 13.49 -10.68
CA SER A 10 5.05 14.37 -11.41
C SER A 10 5.98 13.60 -12.34
N LEU A 11 6.25 12.32 -12.03
CA LEU A 11 6.98 11.45 -12.94
C LEU A 11 6.16 11.10 -14.18
N LEU A 12 4.85 10.86 -14.05
CA LEU A 12 3.96 10.63 -15.20
C LEU A 12 3.89 11.86 -16.09
N ASP A 13 3.75 13.06 -15.53
CA ASP A 13 3.79 14.32 -16.28
C ASP A 13 5.05 14.41 -17.13
N LYS A 14 6.20 14.23 -16.48
CA LYS A 14 7.49 14.27 -17.16
C LYS A 14 7.61 13.25 -18.31
N ARG A 15 7.01 12.03 -18.14
CA ARG A 15 7.07 11.00 -19.18
C ARG A 15 6.09 11.28 -20.33
N ILE A 16 4.91 11.81 -20.03
CA ILE A 16 3.94 12.20 -21.06
C ILE A 16 4.43 13.42 -21.82
N GLU A 17 4.98 14.44 -21.15
CA GLU A 17 5.62 15.58 -21.80
C GLU A 17 6.79 15.16 -22.70
N GLY A 18 7.67 14.28 -22.19
CA GLY A 18 8.76 13.71 -22.98
C GLY A 18 8.24 12.95 -24.21
N PHE A 19 7.16 12.19 -24.08
CA PHE A 19 6.53 11.49 -25.18
C PHE A 19 5.98 12.45 -26.24
N LEU A 20 5.36 13.54 -25.84
CA LEU A 20 4.93 14.61 -26.79
C LEU A 20 6.10 15.21 -27.53
N GLN A 21 7.26 15.33 -26.90
CA GLN A 21 8.51 15.81 -27.52
C GLN A 21 9.25 14.74 -28.35
N GLY A 22 8.71 13.51 -28.44
CA GLY A 22 9.31 12.41 -29.21
C GLY A 22 10.17 11.44 -28.41
N TYR A 23 10.31 11.64 -27.09
CA TYR A 23 11.05 10.75 -26.20
C TYR A 23 10.11 9.78 -25.49
N ARG A 24 9.79 8.68 -26.12
CA ARG A 24 8.89 7.67 -25.55
C ARG A 24 9.58 6.86 -24.46
N GLN A 25 9.03 6.91 -23.26
CA GLN A 25 9.35 6.04 -22.13
C GLN A 25 8.05 5.43 -21.60
N ASN A 26 7.88 4.12 -21.77
CA ASN A 26 6.72 3.43 -21.21
C ASN A 26 6.82 3.36 -19.66
N VAL A 27 5.69 3.30 -18.99
CA VAL A 27 5.64 3.28 -17.53
C VAL A 27 4.85 2.07 -17.05
N VAL A 28 5.31 1.45 -15.95
CA VAL A 28 4.56 0.43 -15.21
C VAL A 28 4.36 0.92 -13.79
N LEU A 29 3.10 1.14 -13.42
CA LEU A 29 2.69 1.42 -12.05
C LEU A 29 2.43 0.12 -11.31
N ILE A 30 3.12 -0.09 -10.21
CA ILE A 30 2.99 -1.31 -9.40
C ILE A 30 2.66 -0.91 -7.96
N GLY A 31 1.56 -1.46 -7.46
CA GLY A 31 1.10 -1.27 -6.08
C GLY A 31 0.54 -2.56 -5.52
N ASP A 32 0.06 -2.51 -4.29
CA ASP A 32 -0.52 -3.67 -3.61
C ASP A 32 -2.06 -3.72 -3.71
N ASP A 33 -2.70 -2.62 -4.11
CA ASP A 33 -4.14 -2.50 -4.29
C ASP A 33 -4.45 -1.91 -5.68
N GLY A 34 -5.16 -2.68 -6.51
CA GLY A 34 -5.55 -2.26 -7.87
C GLY A 34 -6.53 -1.09 -7.85
N GLU A 35 -7.44 -1.04 -6.89
CA GLU A 35 -8.39 0.08 -6.76
C GLU A 35 -7.66 1.39 -6.45
N GLU A 36 -6.62 1.35 -5.60
CA GLU A 36 -5.80 2.53 -5.32
C GLU A 36 -5.05 3.02 -6.55
N ILE A 37 -4.49 2.10 -7.35
CA ILE A 37 -3.81 2.45 -8.60
C ILE A 37 -4.80 3.11 -9.58
N SER A 38 -5.96 2.50 -9.78
CA SER A 38 -7.01 3.03 -10.66
C SER A 38 -7.48 4.41 -10.20
N TYR A 39 -7.74 4.58 -8.91
CA TYR A 39 -8.13 5.85 -8.32
C TYR A 39 -7.08 6.97 -8.56
N LEU A 40 -5.81 6.65 -8.39
CA LEU A 40 -4.72 7.60 -8.66
C LEU A 40 -4.66 7.98 -10.13
N LEU A 41 -4.81 7.00 -11.04
CA LEU A 41 -4.82 7.26 -12.48
C LEU A 41 -6.02 8.10 -12.93
N GLU A 42 -7.21 7.80 -12.44
CA GLU A 42 -8.40 8.58 -12.76
C GLU A 42 -8.27 10.03 -12.31
N ASN A 43 -7.80 10.26 -11.07
CA ASN A 43 -7.55 11.62 -10.57
C ASN A 43 -6.47 12.33 -11.39
N TYR A 44 -5.41 11.61 -11.75
CA TYR A 44 -4.34 12.15 -12.59
C TYR A 44 -4.87 12.59 -13.96
N LEU A 45 -5.58 11.71 -14.67
CA LEU A 45 -6.12 11.99 -15.99
C LEU A 45 -7.13 13.15 -15.98
N ARG A 46 -7.96 13.23 -14.94
CA ARG A 46 -8.93 14.32 -14.78
C ARG A 46 -8.26 15.70 -14.71
N LEU A 47 -7.08 15.78 -14.10
CA LEU A 47 -6.38 17.05 -13.86
C LEU A 47 -5.39 17.43 -14.96
N ASN A 48 -4.77 16.43 -15.63
CA ASN A 48 -3.57 16.64 -16.45
C ASN A 48 -3.71 16.11 -17.88
N LYS A 49 -4.92 15.88 -18.37
CA LYS A 49 -5.16 15.35 -19.72
C LYS A 49 -4.72 16.35 -20.80
N SER A 50 -3.76 15.96 -21.63
CA SER A 50 -3.33 16.76 -22.77
C SER A 50 -4.35 16.65 -23.92
N LYS A 51 -4.68 17.76 -24.56
CA LYS A 51 -5.56 17.79 -25.76
C LYS A 51 -4.91 17.20 -27.03
N GLU A 52 -3.58 17.09 -27.03
CA GLU A 52 -2.81 16.59 -28.18
C GLU A 52 -2.67 15.06 -28.17
N THR A 53 -3.07 14.40 -27.09
CA THR A 53 -2.91 12.96 -26.88
C THR A 53 -4.27 12.32 -26.64
N VAL A 54 -4.48 11.16 -27.24
CA VAL A 54 -5.65 10.31 -26.97
C VAL A 54 -5.29 9.29 -25.90
N TYR A 55 -6.10 9.22 -24.86
CA TYR A 55 -5.91 8.28 -23.74
C TYR A 55 -6.88 7.11 -23.89
N VAL A 56 -6.34 5.96 -24.26
CA VAL A 56 -7.13 4.71 -24.38
C VAL A 56 -7.00 3.91 -23.11
N HIS A 57 -8.10 3.72 -22.43
CA HIS A 57 -8.15 3.01 -21.14
C HIS A 57 -8.80 1.64 -21.32
N ALA A 58 -8.10 0.58 -20.93
CA ALA A 58 -8.57 -0.79 -20.93
C ALA A 58 -8.22 -1.48 -19.63
N THR A 59 -9.12 -2.35 -19.13
CA THR A 59 -8.87 -3.20 -17.96
C THR A 59 -9.03 -4.67 -18.32
N THR A 60 -8.21 -5.52 -17.71
CA THR A 60 -8.34 -6.98 -17.84
C THR A 60 -9.12 -7.61 -16.69
N SER A 61 -9.55 -6.80 -15.71
CA SER A 61 -10.24 -7.26 -14.51
C SER A 61 -11.72 -7.50 -14.78
N TYR A 62 -12.18 -8.71 -14.47
CA TYR A 62 -13.61 -9.07 -14.51
C TYR A 62 -14.30 -8.89 -15.86
N VAL A 63 -13.56 -9.01 -16.97
CA VAL A 63 -14.09 -8.83 -18.32
C VAL A 63 -13.85 -10.08 -19.18
N SER A 64 -14.76 -10.32 -20.12
CA SER A 64 -14.55 -11.26 -21.22
C SER A 64 -13.71 -10.63 -22.34
N LYS A 65 -13.21 -11.45 -23.28
CA LYS A 65 -12.48 -10.93 -24.46
C LYS A 65 -13.29 -9.87 -25.24
N MET A 66 -14.59 -10.12 -25.42
CA MET A 66 -15.47 -9.21 -26.17
C MET A 66 -15.71 -7.89 -25.40
N GLU A 67 -15.89 -7.96 -24.08
CA GLU A 67 -16.03 -6.77 -23.25
C GLU A 67 -14.73 -5.96 -23.22
N PHE A 68 -13.58 -6.63 -23.13
CA PHE A 68 -12.27 -5.98 -23.25
C PHE A 68 -12.12 -5.23 -24.57
N LEU A 69 -12.46 -5.88 -25.70
CA LEU A 69 -12.43 -5.26 -27.02
C LEU A 69 -13.36 -4.06 -27.08
N LYS A 70 -14.64 -4.24 -26.71
CA LYS A 70 -15.65 -3.17 -26.80
C LYS A 70 -15.31 -1.97 -25.91
N SER A 71 -14.85 -2.21 -24.68
CA SER A 71 -14.44 -1.15 -23.76
C SER A 71 -13.21 -0.38 -24.26
N THR A 72 -12.24 -1.09 -24.84
CA THR A 72 -11.04 -0.45 -25.46
C THR A 72 -11.43 0.42 -26.64
N ILE A 73 -12.30 -0.07 -27.53
CA ILE A 73 -12.79 0.71 -28.69
C ILE A 73 -13.60 1.92 -28.19
N PHE A 74 -14.51 1.71 -27.25
CA PHE A 74 -15.31 2.79 -26.68
C PHE A 74 -14.43 3.87 -26.06
N SER A 75 -13.42 3.48 -25.26
CA SER A 75 -12.46 4.41 -24.67
C SER A 75 -11.69 5.20 -25.74
N LEU A 76 -11.25 4.55 -26.83
CA LEU A 76 -10.57 5.20 -27.93
C LEU A 76 -11.45 6.25 -28.64
N LEU A 77 -12.68 5.88 -28.97
CA LEU A 77 -13.57 6.72 -29.77
C LEU A 77 -14.20 7.86 -28.95
N SER A 78 -14.52 7.63 -27.68
CA SER A 78 -15.09 8.65 -26.78
C SER A 78 -14.13 9.80 -26.46
N GLU A 79 -12.82 9.61 -26.65
CA GLU A 79 -11.84 10.69 -26.54
C GLU A 79 -11.93 11.73 -27.66
N LEU A 80 -12.59 11.39 -28.75
CA LEU A 80 -12.69 12.24 -29.92
C LEU A 80 -14.01 13.02 -30.00
N ILE A 81 -15.08 12.42 -29.45
CA ILE A 81 -16.41 13.00 -29.44
C ILE A 81 -17.02 12.79 -28.05
N SER A 82 -17.47 13.88 -27.43
CA SER A 82 -18.12 13.85 -26.11
C SER A 82 -19.59 13.41 -26.15
N GLU A 83 -20.19 13.30 -27.34
CA GLU A 83 -21.62 13.04 -27.55
C GLU A 83 -21.82 11.73 -28.31
N GLY A 84 -22.18 10.67 -27.62
CA GLY A 84 -22.55 9.39 -28.21
C GLY A 84 -23.20 8.47 -27.21
N ASP A 85 -24.37 7.94 -27.51
CA ASP A 85 -25.17 7.10 -26.60
C ASP A 85 -24.73 5.62 -26.62
N GLY A 86 -23.75 5.25 -27.46
CA GLY A 86 -23.24 3.89 -27.55
C GLY A 86 -22.14 3.71 -28.59
N LEU A 87 -21.54 2.49 -28.60
CA LEU A 87 -20.41 2.16 -29.44
C LEU A 87 -20.71 2.32 -30.94
N ASP A 88 -21.87 1.84 -31.39
CA ASP A 88 -22.27 1.91 -32.81
C ASP A 88 -22.48 3.35 -33.27
N ASP A 89 -23.01 4.20 -32.40
CA ASP A 89 -23.18 5.63 -32.68
C ASP A 89 -21.85 6.34 -32.85
N LEU A 90 -20.88 6.08 -31.95
CA LEU A 90 -19.52 6.61 -32.06
C LEU A 90 -18.82 6.16 -33.35
N ILE A 91 -18.94 4.87 -33.71
CA ILE A 91 -18.37 4.34 -34.97
C ILE A 91 -18.97 5.04 -36.19
N ASN A 92 -20.28 5.29 -36.19
CA ASN A 92 -20.96 5.93 -37.31
C ASN A 92 -20.57 7.42 -37.42
N LYS A 93 -20.53 8.15 -36.31
CA LYS A 93 -20.18 9.57 -36.28
C LYS A 93 -18.73 9.82 -36.74
N LEU A 94 -17.81 8.92 -36.35
CA LEU A 94 -16.38 9.06 -36.66
C LEU A 94 -16.00 8.46 -38.05
N ASN A 95 -16.88 7.69 -38.66
CA ASN A 95 -16.57 7.05 -39.95
C ASN A 95 -16.16 8.03 -41.09
N PRO A 96 -16.70 9.24 -41.20
CA PRO A 96 -16.24 10.20 -42.20
C PRO A 96 -14.78 10.64 -42.02
N GLU A 97 -14.30 10.71 -40.78
CA GLU A 97 -12.94 11.20 -40.46
C GLU A 97 -11.94 10.04 -40.26
N LEU A 98 -12.40 8.87 -39.80
CA LEU A 98 -11.59 7.71 -39.47
C LEU A 98 -12.13 6.43 -40.16
N SER A 99 -12.26 6.50 -41.48
CA SER A 99 -12.89 5.43 -42.28
C SER A 99 -12.13 4.10 -42.21
N ILE A 100 -10.81 4.13 -42.21
CA ILE A 100 -9.97 2.92 -42.16
C ILE A 100 -10.11 2.25 -40.78
N THR A 101 -10.03 3.05 -39.71
CA THR A 101 -10.15 2.59 -38.35
C THR A 101 -11.54 2.04 -38.05
N THR A 102 -12.59 2.78 -38.39
CA THR A 102 -13.98 2.38 -38.08
C THR A 102 -14.44 1.17 -38.89
N ASN A 103 -14.03 1.06 -40.16
CA ASN A 103 -14.33 -0.15 -40.95
C ASN A 103 -13.62 -1.38 -40.39
N PHE A 104 -12.34 -1.24 -40.01
CA PHE A 104 -11.62 -2.34 -39.36
C PHE A 104 -12.26 -2.76 -38.04
N ILE A 105 -12.73 -1.81 -37.20
CA ILE A 105 -13.47 -2.07 -35.98
C ILE A 105 -14.74 -2.86 -36.30
N ARG A 106 -15.55 -2.44 -37.31
CA ARG A 106 -16.76 -3.17 -37.69
C ARG A 106 -16.47 -4.59 -38.16
N ASP A 107 -15.37 -4.80 -38.86
CA ASP A 107 -14.98 -6.13 -39.31
C ASP A 107 -14.55 -7.03 -38.15
N ILE A 108 -13.82 -6.52 -37.17
CA ILE A 108 -13.43 -7.29 -35.97
C ILE A 108 -14.67 -7.62 -35.11
N LEU A 109 -15.58 -6.66 -34.90
CA LEU A 109 -16.79 -6.89 -34.09
C LEU A 109 -17.72 -7.97 -34.70
N LYS A 110 -17.60 -8.27 -35.99
CA LYS A 110 -18.33 -9.36 -36.66
C LYS A 110 -17.62 -10.72 -36.59
N LYS A 111 -16.33 -10.75 -36.17
CA LYS A 111 -15.58 -12.00 -36.04
C LYS A 111 -16.00 -12.78 -34.81
N ASP A 112 -16.19 -14.08 -34.96
CA ASP A 112 -16.40 -15.00 -33.83
C ASP A 112 -15.13 -15.14 -32.95
N MET A 113 -13.96 -14.99 -33.56
CA MET A 113 -12.67 -15.07 -32.89
C MET A 113 -11.76 -13.90 -33.32
N PHE A 114 -11.11 -13.31 -32.36
CA PHE A 114 -10.08 -12.28 -32.56
C PHE A 114 -8.94 -12.47 -31.55
N SER A 115 -7.78 -11.91 -31.88
CA SER A 115 -6.55 -11.96 -31.09
C SER A 115 -6.27 -10.62 -30.42
N PHE A 116 -5.28 -10.59 -29.52
CA PHE A 116 -4.79 -9.32 -28.95
C PHE A 116 -4.14 -8.43 -30.02
N LEU A 117 -3.54 -9.04 -31.05
CA LEU A 117 -2.99 -8.32 -32.20
C LEU A 117 -4.05 -7.50 -32.94
N ASP A 118 -5.29 -8.01 -33.06
CA ASP A 118 -6.39 -7.25 -33.65
C ASP A 118 -6.70 -5.98 -32.84
N VAL A 119 -6.64 -6.04 -31.52
CA VAL A 119 -6.82 -4.88 -30.64
C VAL A 119 -5.70 -3.87 -30.83
N LEU A 120 -4.46 -4.32 -30.90
CA LEU A 120 -3.30 -3.46 -31.12
C LEU A 120 -3.34 -2.82 -32.51
N GLU A 121 -3.85 -3.55 -33.51
CA GLU A 121 -3.96 -3.03 -34.88
C GLU A 121 -5.06 -1.95 -35.01
N ILE A 122 -6.12 -1.98 -34.18
CA ILE A 122 -7.08 -0.86 -34.09
C ILE A 122 -6.36 0.42 -33.66
N ILE A 123 -5.53 0.33 -32.61
CA ILE A 123 -4.77 1.48 -32.10
C ILE A 123 -3.78 1.97 -33.16
N ASN A 124 -3.11 1.04 -33.84
CA ASN A 124 -2.15 1.36 -34.91
C ASN A 124 -2.82 2.08 -36.08
N LYS A 125 -3.95 1.60 -36.59
CA LYS A 125 -4.72 2.25 -37.67
C LYS A 125 -5.21 3.62 -37.26
N PHE A 126 -5.73 3.75 -36.04
CA PHE A 126 -6.15 5.03 -35.48
C PHE A 126 -5.00 6.06 -35.49
N ILE A 127 -3.81 5.69 -34.98
CA ILE A 127 -2.65 6.58 -34.95
C ILE A 127 -2.26 7.00 -36.35
N ASN A 128 -2.17 6.04 -37.28
CA ASN A 128 -1.77 6.30 -38.67
C ASN A 128 -2.77 7.17 -39.42
N GLU A 129 -4.07 7.02 -39.16
CA GLU A 129 -5.13 7.78 -39.84
C GLU A 129 -5.34 9.17 -39.24
N SER A 130 -5.32 9.28 -37.90
CA SER A 130 -5.55 10.54 -37.18
C SER A 130 -4.30 11.42 -37.07
N GLY A 131 -3.10 10.83 -37.15
CA GLY A 131 -1.83 11.49 -36.84
C GLY A 131 -1.66 11.88 -35.37
N ARG A 132 -2.54 11.43 -34.47
CA ARG A 132 -2.49 11.77 -33.05
C ARG A 132 -1.66 10.74 -32.28
N LYS A 133 -0.96 11.21 -31.26
CA LYS A 133 -0.28 10.33 -30.30
C LYS A 133 -1.27 9.68 -29.36
N CYS A 134 -0.97 8.47 -28.93
CA CYS A 134 -1.82 7.68 -28.04
C CYS A 134 -1.08 7.28 -26.76
N VAL A 135 -1.75 7.41 -25.61
CA VAL A 135 -1.33 6.77 -24.35
C VAL A 135 -2.28 5.61 -24.09
N PHE A 136 -1.79 4.39 -24.23
CA PHE A 136 -2.57 3.19 -23.98
C PHE A 136 -2.37 2.75 -22.53
N ILE A 137 -3.42 2.95 -21.72
CA ILE A 137 -3.48 2.59 -20.30
C ILE A 137 -4.08 1.21 -20.20
N LEU A 138 -3.32 0.26 -19.67
CA LEU A 138 -3.76 -1.11 -19.50
C LEU A 138 -3.71 -1.49 -18.03
N GLU A 139 -4.87 -1.53 -17.40
CA GLU A 139 -5.00 -1.92 -15.99
C GLU A 139 -4.96 -3.43 -15.82
N GLU A 140 -4.24 -3.86 -14.76
CA GLU A 140 -4.02 -5.26 -14.41
C GLU A 140 -3.51 -6.08 -15.58
N PHE A 141 -2.46 -5.58 -16.27
CA PHE A 141 -1.95 -6.13 -17.54
C PHE A 141 -1.61 -7.62 -17.49
N LEU A 142 -1.37 -8.20 -16.31
CA LEU A 142 -1.14 -9.65 -16.13
C LEU A 142 -2.36 -10.49 -16.50
N GLY A 143 -3.55 -9.92 -16.44
CA GLY A 143 -4.79 -10.58 -16.85
C GLY A 143 -4.90 -10.79 -18.37
N LEU A 144 -4.09 -10.10 -19.17
CA LEU A 144 -4.07 -10.28 -20.64
C LEU A 144 -3.83 -11.74 -21.05
N GLU A 145 -2.93 -12.44 -20.35
CA GLU A 145 -2.61 -13.84 -20.72
C GLU A 145 -3.79 -14.78 -20.51
N LYS A 146 -4.68 -14.47 -19.56
CA LYS A 146 -5.94 -15.21 -19.36
C LYS A 146 -6.95 -14.93 -20.48
N LEU A 147 -7.01 -13.69 -20.94
CA LEU A 147 -7.88 -13.29 -22.05
C LEU A 147 -7.33 -13.75 -23.40
N PHE A 148 -6.04 -13.57 -23.62
CA PHE A 148 -5.35 -13.82 -24.88
C PHE A 148 -4.06 -14.61 -24.61
N PRO A 149 -4.09 -15.94 -24.65
CA PRO A 149 -2.88 -16.75 -24.45
C PRO A 149 -1.76 -16.35 -25.42
N PHE A 150 -0.51 -16.26 -24.90
CA PHE A 150 0.70 -15.88 -25.63
C PHE A 150 0.73 -14.44 -26.16
N CYS A 151 -0.12 -13.54 -25.66
CA CYS A 151 -0.23 -12.16 -26.14
C CYS A 151 1.01 -11.30 -25.95
N PHE A 152 1.91 -11.63 -25.01
CA PHE A 152 3.08 -10.80 -24.71
C PHE A 152 4.09 -10.74 -25.88
N LYS A 153 4.11 -11.75 -26.75
CA LYS A 153 4.92 -11.71 -27.97
C LYS A 153 4.43 -10.65 -28.96
N ASP A 154 3.12 -10.62 -29.18
CA ASP A 154 2.49 -9.61 -30.07
C ASP A 154 2.65 -8.22 -29.46
N PHE A 155 2.50 -8.10 -28.15
CA PHE A 155 2.69 -6.87 -27.41
C PHE A 155 4.11 -6.33 -27.53
N SER A 156 5.13 -7.19 -27.41
CA SER A 156 6.53 -6.83 -27.60
C SER A 156 6.79 -6.29 -29.01
N SER A 157 6.24 -6.94 -30.04
CA SER A 157 6.38 -6.52 -31.43
C SER A 157 5.74 -5.13 -31.67
N PHE A 158 4.54 -4.92 -31.15
CA PHE A 158 3.84 -3.64 -31.21
C PHE A 158 4.68 -2.51 -30.57
N ILE A 159 5.20 -2.74 -29.36
CA ILE A 159 6.01 -1.76 -28.63
C ILE A 159 7.27 -1.38 -29.41
N MET A 160 7.89 -2.32 -30.10
CA MET A 160 9.09 -2.03 -30.90
C MET A 160 8.79 -1.19 -32.12
N LEU A 161 7.69 -1.43 -32.82
CA LEU A 161 7.35 -0.81 -34.09
C LEU A 161 6.61 0.51 -33.95
N GLN A 162 5.59 0.56 -33.09
CA GLN A 162 4.76 1.75 -32.91
C GLN A 162 5.40 2.76 -31.96
N LYS A 163 5.85 3.91 -32.46
CA LYS A 163 6.53 4.97 -31.69
C LYS A 163 5.60 6.04 -31.14
N ASP A 164 4.44 6.21 -31.75
CA ASP A 164 3.44 7.21 -31.37
C ASP A 164 2.38 6.65 -30.41
N CYS A 165 2.68 5.48 -29.79
CA CYS A 165 1.93 4.90 -28.69
C CYS A 165 2.84 4.75 -27.47
N MET A 166 2.51 5.42 -26.37
CA MET A 166 3.12 5.20 -25.05
C MET A 166 2.27 4.26 -24.24
N LEU A 167 2.88 3.30 -23.56
CA LEU A 167 2.19 2.36 -22.68
C LEU A 167 2.28 2.79 -21.22
N LEU A 168 1.14 2.76 -20.55
CA LEU A 168 1.01 2.89 -19.12
C LEU A 168 0.35 1.60 -18.57
N LEU A 169 1.16 0.71 -18.05
CA LEU A 169 0.69 -0.57 -17.51
C LEU A 169 0.46 -0.45 -16.01
N THR A 170 -0.52 -1.17 -15.45
CA THR A 170 -0.67 -1.28 -14.00
C THR A 170 -0.75 -2.73 -13.54
N SER A 171 -0.35 -2.98 -12.31
CA SER A 171 -0.52 -4.28 -11.67
C SER A 171 -0.57 -4.17 -10.15
N SER A 172 -1.54 -4.84 -9.53
CA SER A 172 -1.65 -5.05 -8.09
C SER A 172 -0.83 -6.24 -7.57
N SER A 173 -0.07 -6.92 -8.45
CA SER A 173 0.79 -8.05 -8.09
C SER A 173 2.27 -7.77 -8.39
N PRO A 174 3.00 -7.10 -7.48
CA PRO A 174 4.37 -6.64 -7.72
C PRO A 174 5.34 -7.75 -8.14
N LYS A 175 5.27 -8.91 -7.49
CA LYS A 175 6.15 -10.06 -7.78
C LYS A 175 5.92 -10.62 -9.18
N ASN A 176 4.66 -10.84 -9.54
CA ASN A 176 4.29 -11.40 -10.84
C ASN A 176 4.56 -10.39 -11.96
N ALA A 177 4.24 -9.10 -11.75
CA ALA A 177 4.55 -8.05 -12.71
C ALA A 177 6.06 -7.99 -13.00
N GLN A 178 6.89 -8.02 -11.96
CA GLN A 178 8.35 -8.02 -12.14
C GLN A 178 8.84 -9.26 -12.89
N LYS A 179 8.28 -10.43 -12.61
CA LYS A 179 8.60 -11.67 -13.32
C LYS A 179 8.23 -11.54 -14.79
N THR A 180 6.99 -11.19 -15.13
CA THR A 180 6.54 -11.06 -16.52
C THR A 180 7.34 -10.02 -17.31
N LEU A 181 7.62 -8.85 -16.69
CA LEU A 181 8.47 -7.83 -17.30
C LEU A 181 9.88 -8.33 -17.61
N SER A 182 10.46 -9.19 -16.75
CA SER A 182 11.82 -9.69 -16.92
C SER A 182 11.91 -10.93 -17.83
N THR A 183 10.85 -11.72 -17.99
CA THR A 183 10.85 -12.95 -18.80
C THR A 183 10.18 -12.73 -20.16
N GLU A 184 8.94 -12.26 -20.19
CA GLU A 184 8.11 -12.18 -21.39
C GLU A 184 8.34 -10.86 -22.15
N LEU A 185 8.61 -9.76 -21.43
CA LEU A 185 8.86 -8.43 -22.01
C LEU A 185 10.33 -8.02 -21.90
N ASN A 186 11.24 -8.98 -21.72
CA ASN A 186 12.66 -8.77 -21.45
C ASN A 186 13.39 -7.96 -22.55
N LEU A 187 13.05 -8.16 -23.81
CA LEU A 187 13.61 -7.38 -24.92
C LEU A 187 13.34 -5.87 -24.81
N LEU A 188 12.42 -5.50 -23.94
CA LEU A 188 11.98 -4.15 -23.69
C LEU A 188 12.43 -3.62 -22.32
N PHE A 189 13.26 -4.39 -21.61
CA PHE A 189 13.83 -3.99 -20.32
C PHE A 189 14.68 -2.74 -20.52
N GLY A 190 14.32 -1.63 -20.18
CA GLY A 190 14.88 -0.30 -20.49
C GLY A 190 13.89 0.62 -21.19
N ASN A 191 12.85 0.05 -21.84
CA ASN A 191 11.75 0.83 -22.39
C ASN A 191 10.61 1.03 -21.37
N PHE A 192 10.65 0.35 -20.21
CA PHE A 192 9.69 0.51 -19.13
C PHE A 192 10.34 1.13 -17.90
N GLU A 193 9.81 2.24 -17.45
CA GLU A 193 10.12 2.78 -16.14
C GLU A 193 9.16 2.20 -15.11
N LYS A 194 9.74 1.56 -14.08
CA LYS A 194 8.97 0.98 -12.99
C LYS A 194 8.73 2.02 -11.93
N VAL A 195 7.48 2.38 -11.70
CA VAL A 195 7.03 3.21 -10.61
C VAL A 195 6.34 2.32 -9.59
N SER A 196 6.99 2.10 -8.45
CA SER A 196 6.33 1.44 -7.32
C SER A 196 5.56 2.50 -6.54
N LEU A 197 4.27 2.25 -6.34
CA LEU A 197 3.51 2.98 -5.33
C LEU A 197 4.02 2.48 -3.97
N ALA A 198 5.14 3.05 -3.52
CA ALA A 198 5.68 2.72 -2.21
C ALA A 198 4.68 3.14 -1.13
N GLU A 199 4.63 2.37 -0.06
CA GLU A 199 3.88 2.74 1.14
C GLU A 199 4.26 4.15 1.57
N ASN A 200 3.27 4.97 1.85
CA ASN A 200 3.48 6.28 2.41
C ASN A 200 3.98 6.14 3.85
N THR A 201 4.79 7.09 4.31
CA THR A 201 5.18 7.12 5.72
C THR A 201 3.98 7.52 6.60
N PHE A 202 4.06 7.21 7.89
CA PHE A 202 3.06 7.68 8.85
C PHE A 202 2.87 9.21 8.78
N ALA A 203 3.96 9.96 8.63
CA ALA A 203 3.93 11.41 8.50
C ALA A 203 3.18 11.87 7.23
N ASP A 204 3.43 11.22 6.09
CA ASP A 204 2.75 11.53 4.84
C ASP A 204 1.24 11.28 4.96
N ASN A 205 0.86 10.14 5.55
CA ASN A 205 -0.55 9.78 5.77
C ASN A 205 -1.23 10.73 6.75
N TYR A 206 -0.52 11.16 7.81
CA TYR A 206 -1.03 12.12 8.78
C TYR A 206 -1.32 13.47 8.13
N VAL A 207 -0.39 13.99 7.33
CA VAL A 207 -0.56 15.25 6.59
C VAL A 207 -1.71 15.13 5.59
N TYR A 208 -1.78 14.02 4.87
CA TYR A 208 -2.85 13.79 3.90
C TYR A 208 -4.23 13.73 4.58
N PHE A 209 -4.37 12.96 5.67
CA PHE A 209 -5.64 12.87 6.38
C PHE A 209 -6.06 14.20 7.00
N LYS A 210 -5.10 14.96 7.55
CA LYS A 210 -5.36 16.34 8.01
C LYS A 210 -5.90 17.22 6.88
N HIS A 211 -5.36 17.09 5.67
CA HIS A 211 -5.87 17.80 4.49
C HIS A 211 -7.30 17.34 4.12
N CYS A 212 -7.58 16.02 4.14
CA CYS A 212 -8.93 15.52 3.95
C CYS A 212 -9.94 16.13 4.94
N LEU A 213 -9.50 16.57 6.11
CA LEU A 213 -10.31 17.13 7.18
C LEU A 213 -10.23 18.67 7.29
N GLU A 214 -9.79 19.39 6.27
CA GLU A 214 -9.55 20.86 6.31
C GLU A 214 -10.65 21.71 6.98
N LYS A 215 -11.90 21.26 6.96
CA LYS A 215 -13.05 21.95 7.57
C LYS A 215 -13.39 21.46 8.98
N VAL A 216 -12.63 20.51 9.50
CA VAL A 216 -12.85 19.86 10.79
C VAL A 216 -11.65 20.13 11.68
N SER A 217 -11.86 20.76 12.83
CA SER A 217 -10.81 20.99 13.83
C SER A 217 -10.52 19.72 14.63
N ALA A 218 -10.08 18.66 13.95
CA ALA A 218 -9.76 17.38 14.57
C ALA A 218 -8.49 17.48 15.40
N SER A 219 -8.46 16.82 16.58
CA SER A 219 -7.28 16.75 17.43
C SER A 219 -6.17 15.89 16.82
N SER A 220 -4.95 16.08 17.31
CA SER A 220 -3.82 15.22 16.93
C SER A 220 -4.04 13.75 17.33
N PHE A 221 -4.77 13.50 18.40
CA PHE A 221 -5.18 12.16 18.81
C PHE A 221 -6.11 11.52 17.78
N PHE A 222 -7.16 12.23 17.36
CA PHE A 222 -8.10 11.75 16.35
C PHE A 222 -7.40 11.38 15.05
N LEU A 223 -6.53 12.26 14.54
CA LEU A 223 -5.74 12.01 13.34
C LEU A 223 -4.84 10.77 13.50
N SER A 224 -4.11 10.69 14.62
CA SER A 224 -3.21 9.56 14.90
C SER A 224 -3.97 8.23 15.00
N PHE A 225 -5.14 8.22 15.65
CA PHE A 225 -5.98 7.03 15.75
C PHE A 225 -6.33 6.47 14.37
N PHE A 226 -6.89 7.30 13.49
CA PHE A 226 -7.27 6.84 12.16
C PHE A 226 -6.07 6.48 11.30
N VAL A 227 -4.97 7.23 11.36
CA VAL A 227 -3.76 6.90 10.58
C VAL A 227 -3.19 5.53 10.97
N ASN A 228 -3.20 5.18 12.25
CA ASN A 228 -2.73 3.87 12.70
C ASN A 228 -3.63 2.70 12.22
N ILE A 229 -4.95 2.87 12.17
CA ILE A 229 -5.86 1.79 11.76
C ILE A 229 -6.01 1.70 10.24
N ILE A 230 -5.90 2.80 9.50
CA ILE A 230 -6.06 2.85 8.04
C ILE A 230 -4.82 2.30 7.34
N GLY A 231 -3.62 2.65 7.82
CA GLY A 231 -2.37 2.32 7.14
C GLY A 231 -2.11 3.23 5.93
N SER A 232 -1.66 2.68 4.80
CA SER A 232 -1.14 3.46 3.66
C SER A 232 -2.13 3.71 2.52
N ASN A 233 -3.35 3.17 2.56
CA ASN A 233 -4.31 3.27 1.45
C ASN A 233 -5.02 4.64 1.40
N ILE A 234 -4.76 5.39 0.33
CA ILE A 234 -5.26 6.77 0.16
C ILE A 234 -6.79 6.83 0.02
N ILE A 235 -7.41 5.86 -0.66
CA ILE A 235 -8.88 5.85 -0.82
C ILE A 235 -9.58 5.79 0.52
N TYR A 236 -9.01 5.03 1.47
CA TYR A 236 -9.60 4.87 2.79
C TYR A 236 -9.63 6.20 3.56
N TYR A 237 -8.60 7.03 3.41
CA TYR A 237 -8.57 8.37 4.00
C TYR A 237 -9.66 9.28 3.42
N ASP A 238 -9.88 9.24 2.11
CA ASP A 238 -10.92 10.05 1.47
C ASP A 238 -12.32 9.63 1.91
N LEU A 239 -12.58 8.31 1.98
CA LEU A 239 -13.87 7.78 2.41
C LEU A 239 -14.14 8.06 3.90
N ILE A 240 -13.16 7.79 4.77
CA ILE A 240 -13.28 8.06 6.21
C ILE A 240 -13.31 9.56 6.47
N GLY A 241 -12.56 10.36 5.71
CA GLY A 241 -12.60 11.82 5.78
C GLY A 241 -13.97 12.42 5.45
N LYS A 242 -14.69 11.86 4.47
CA LYS A 242 -16.08 12.24 4.18
C LYS A 242 -16.99 11.93 5.37
N LEU A 243 -16.91 10.72 5.91
CA LEU A 243 -17.70 10.34 7.09
C LEU A 243 -17.37 11.18 8.33
N ALA A 244 -16.09 11.55 8.50
CA ALA A 244 -15.67 12.41 9.59
C ALA A 244 -16.25 13.82 9.48
N LYS A 245 -16.32 14.39 8.28
CA LYS A 245 -16.96 15.71 8.08
C LYS A 245 -18.44 15.73 8.47
N GLU A 246 -19.12 14.59 8.35
CA GLU A 246 -20.54 14.44 8.66
C GLU A 246 -20.80 14.11 10.14
N ASN A 247 -19.88 13.39 10.80
CA ASN A 247 -20.11 12.79 12.11
C ASN A 247 -19.20 13.36 13.22
N TYR A 248 -18.26 14.27 12.90
CA TYR A 248 -17.33 14.80 13.90
C TYR A 248 -18.02 15.83 14.79
N CYS A 249 -17.84 15.65 16.10
CA CYS A 249 -18.26 16.58 17.15
C CYS A 249 -17.04 16.88 18.02
N GLN A 250 -16.64 18.14 18.10
CA GLN A 250 -15.44 18.57 18.84
C GLN A 250 -15.55 18.30 20.34
N ASP A 251 -16.78 18.37 20.90
CA ASP A 251 -17.02 18.17 22.34
C ASP A 251 -16.96 16.70 22.77
N ASP A 252 -17.09 15.76 21.83
CA ASP A 252 -17.06 14.30 22.10
C ASP A 252 -16.41 13.54 20.94
N GLU A 253 -15.07 13.63 20.87
CA GLU A 253 -14.30 12.91 19.83
C GLU A 253 -14.46 11.39 19.92
N GLU A 254 -14.58 10.82 21.13
CA GLU A 254 -14.75 9.38 21.31
C GLU A 254 -16.04 8.89 20.66
N LYS A 255 -17.14 9.60 20.88
CA LYS A 255 -18.42 9.32 20.22
C LYS A 255 -18.33 9.50 18.71
N SER A 256 -17.59 10.50 18.25
CA SER A 256 -17.35 10.73 16.83
C SER A 256 -16.60 9.56 16.19
N ILE A 257 -15.54 9.06 16.81
CA ILE A 257 -14.77 7.90 16.33
C ILE A 257 -15.70 6.67 16.24
N VAL A 258 -16.49 6.40 17.28
CA VAL A 258 -17.43 5.27 17.28
C VAL A 258 -18.44 5.39 16.12
N ALA A 259 -19.05 6.56 15.94
CA ALA A 259 -20.02 6.79 14.88
C ALA A 259 -19.41 6.64 13.47
N ILE A 260 -18.20 7.18 13.26
CA ILE A 260 -17.47 7.03 11.99
C ILE A 260 -17.16 5.56 11.71
N LEU A 261 -16.65 4.82 12.69
CA LEU A 261 -16.33 3.40 12.52
C LEU A 261 -17.59 2.54 12.33
N GLU A 262 -18.72 2.89 12.97
CA GLU A 262 -19.99 2.23 12.73
C GLU A 262 -20.42 2.40 11.26
N ASN A 263 -20.41 3.63 10.77
CA ASN A 263 -20.81 3.99 9.41
C ASN A 263 -19.78 3.54 8.34
N ALA A 264 -18.53 3.31 8.73
CA ALA A 264 -17.51 2.83 7.81
C ALA A 264 -17.44 1.30 7.74
N LEU A 265 -17.38 0.62 8.91
CA LEU A 265 -16.93 -0.78 9.00
C LEU A 265 -17.98 -1.74 9.52
N TYR A 266 -18.89 -1.29 10.41
CA TYR A 266 -19.78 -2.20 11.15
C TYR A 266 -21.08 -2.49 10.40
N ALA A 267 -21.75 -1.49 9.84
CA ALA A 267 -23.00 -1.69 9.12
C ALA A 267 -22.75 -2.48 7.82
N LYS A 268 -23.60 -3.49 7.56
CA LYS A 268 -23.40 -4.44 6.44
C LYS A 268 -23.43 -3.77 5.06
N GLU A 269 -24.15 -2.69 4.93
CA GLU A 269 -24.37 -1.94 3.70
C GLU A 269 -23.19 -1.03 3.33
N THR A 270 -22.21 -0.88 4.23
CA THR A 270 -21.08 0.02 4.03
C THR A 270 -20.08 -0.53 3.03
N TYR A 271 -19.38 0.38 2.35
CA TYR A 271 -18.35 0.03 1.36
C TYR A 271 -17.30 -0.93 1.94
N PHE A 272 -16.74 -0.60 3.12
CA PHE A 272 -15.67 -1.42 3.69
C PHE A 272 -16.16 -2.79 4.14
N PHE A 273 -17.36 -2.88 4.76
CA PHE A 273 -17.91 -4.18 5.12
C PHE A 273 -18.06 -5.05 3.88
N GLN A 274 -18.65 -4.52 2.80
CA GLN A 274 -18.83 -5.24 1.55
C GLN A 274 -17.51 -5.60 0.87
N LYS A 275 -16.54 -4.69 0.86
CA LYS A 275 -15.19 -4.97 0.33
C LYS A 275 -14.52 -6.12 1.09
N PHE A 276 -14.55 -6.08 2.41
CA PHE A 276 -13.83 -7.04 3.24
C PHE A 276 -14.52 -8.39 3.32
N ILE A 277 -15.86 -8.43 3.35
CA ILE A 277 -16.58 -9.71 3.29
C ILE A 277 -16.36 -10.41 1.95
N LYS A 278 -16.33 -9.69 0.83
CA LYS A 278 -16.00 -10.25 -0.48
C LYS A 278 -14.58 -10.85 -0.51
N LYS A 279 -13.60 -10.24 0.15
CA LYS A 279 -12.27 -10.83 0.31
C LYS A 279 -12.36 -12.21 1.01
N ILE A 280 -13.16 -12.34 2.06
CA ILE A 280 -13.36 -13.60 2.78
C ILE A 280 -14.12 -14.63 1.93
N GLU A 281 -15.20 -14.22 1.28
CA GLU A 281 -16.00 -15.06 0.39
C GLU A 281 -15.15 -15.63 -0.75
N TRP A 282 -14.33 -14.79 -1.37
CA TRP A 282 -13.39 -15.21 -2.40
C TRP A 282 -12.40 -16.27 -1.90
N LEU A 283 -11.87 -16.15 -0.67
CA LEU A 283 -11.04 -17.21 -0.06
C LEU A 283 -11.82 -18.52 0.12
N CYS A 284 -13.13 -18.45 0.45
CA CYS A 284 -13.99 -19.61 0.60
C CYS A 284 -14.19 -20.33 -0.74
N GLU A 285 -14.37 -19.59 -1.82
CA GLU A 285 -14.52 -20.15 -3.16
C GLU A 285 -13.20 -20.70 -3.71
N TYR A 286 -12.10 -19.98 -3.47
CA TYR A 286 -10.78 -20.33 -3.99
C TYR A 286 -10.19 -21.59 -3.33
N SER A 287 -10.50 -21.88 -2.07
CA SER A 287 -9.85 -22.94 -1.30
C SER A 287 -10.84 -23.82 -0.56
N LYS A 288 -10.74 -25.14 -0.79
CA LYS A 288 -11.50 -26.15 0.01
C LYS A 288 -11.17 -26.08 1.51
N ASP A 289 -9.98 -25.60 1.88
CA ASP A 289 -9.55 -25.42 3.28
C ASP A 289 -9.50 -23.93 3.64
N SER A 290 -10.56 -23.21 3.30
CA SER A 290 -10.72 -21.78 3.62
C SER A 290 -10.77 -21.50 5.12
N TYR A 291 -11.32 -22.43 5.91
CA TYR A 291 -11.40 -22.31 7.37
C TYR A 291 -10.02 -22.06 7.99
N SER A 292 -9.01 -22.88 7.64
CA SER A 292 -7.65 -22.70 8.17
C SER A 292 -7.03 -21.37 7.71
N LEU A 293 -7.28 -20.94 6.46
CA LEU A 293 -6.77 -19.66 5.95
C LEU A 293 -7.38 -18.48 6.71
N ILE A 294 -8.70 -18.49 6.94
CA ILE A 294 -9.40 -17.45 7.71
C ILE A 294 -8.92 -17.45 9.17
N LYS A 295 -8.73 -18.64 9.76
CA LYS A 295 -8.19 -18.76 11.13
C LYS A 295 -6.78 -18.18 11.25
N ILE A 296 -5.90 -18.40 10.26
CA ILE A 296 -4.58 -17.77 10.20
C ILE A 296 -4.72 -16.24 10.15
N LEU A 297 -5.58 -15.71 9.27
CA LEU A 297 -5.81 -14.27 9.17
C LEU A 297 -6.33 -13.66 10.48
N THR A 298 -7.34 -14.29 11.11
CA THR A 298 -7.86 -13.81 12.39
C THR A 298 -6.83 -13.91 13.52
N SER A 299 -5.95 -14.91 13.51
CA SER A 299 -4.87 -15.02 14.48
C SER A 299 -3.79 -13.96 14.26
N LEU A 300 -3.41 -13.69 13.00
CA LEU A 300 -2.50 -12.60 12.67
C LEU A 300 -3.05 -11.24 13.11
N SER A 301 -4.36 -11.00 12.91
CA SER A 301 -5.01 -9.76 13.37
C SER A 301 -5.07 -9.64 14.89
N ASP A 302 -4.97 -10.76 15.64
CA ASP A 302 -4.85 -10.79 17.10
C ASP A 302 -3.42 -10.59 17.62
N GLY A 303 -2.45 -10.44 16.71
CA GLY A 303 -1.04 -10.21 17.06
C GLY A 303 -0.15 -11.45 17.09
N TYR A 304 -0.65 -12.64 16.73
CA TYR A 304 0.19 -13.84 16.53
C TYR A 304 0.95 -13.72 15.23
N MET A 305 2.16 -13.20 15.26
CA MET A 305 2.88 -12.81 14.05
C MET A 305 3.95 -13.80 13.60
N ARG A 306 4.39 -14.72 14.47
CA ARG A 306 5.47 -15.66 14.16
C ARG A 306 4.91 -17.04 13.82
N LYS A 307 5.57 -17.75 12.88
CA LYS A 307 5.15 -19.11 12.50
C LYS A 307 5.03 -20.05 13.71
N LYS A 308 5.95 -19.94 14.69
CA LYS A 308 5.91 -20.76 15.93
C LYS A 308 4.67 -20.43 16.81
N GLU A 309 4.26 -19.18 16.86
CA GLU A 309 3.07 -18.74 17.59
C GLU A 309 1.80 -19.26 16.92
N LEU A 310 1.71 -19.14 15.58
CA LEU A 310 0.60 -19.69 14.82
C LEU A 310 0.53 -21.22 14.92
N ALA A 311 1.68 -21.90 14.97
CA ALA A 311 1.75 -23.35 15.13
C ALA A 311 1.21 -23.81 16.48
N SER A 312 1.41 -23.03 17.57
CA SER A 312 0.90 -23.34 18.90
C SER A 312 -0.63 -23.25 19.03
N LEU A 313 -1.31 -22.63 18.05
CA LEU A 313 -2.76 -22.52 18.00
C LEU A 313 -3.45 -23.74 17.37
N GLU A 314 -2.69 -24.71 16.87
CA GLU A 314 -3.19 -25.95 16.26
C GLU A 314 -4.25 -25.73 15.16
N ILE A 315 -4.11 -24.64 14.40
CA ILE A 315 -5.07 -24.24 13.34
C ILE A 315 -5.14 -25.30 12.22
N CYS A 316 -4.00 -25.92 11.94
CA CYS A 316 -3.86 -26.96 10.92
C CYS A 316 -2.64 -27.83 11.25
N PRO A 317 -2.45 -28.98 10.60
CA PRO A 317 -1.24 -29.79 10.74
C PRO A 317 0.01 -28.94 10.53
N LEU A 318 1.04 -29.13 11.37
CA LEU A 318 2.25 -28.32 11.38
C LEU A 318 2.96 -28.30 10.01
N GLY A 319 2.92 -29.43 9.28
CA GLY A 319 3.46 -29.55 7.92
C GLY A 319 2.79 -28.62 6.91
N ASP A 320 1.50 -28.32 7.08
CA ASP A 320 0.69 -27.56 6.14
C ASP A 320 0.72 -26.05 6.40
N LEU A 321 1.08 -25.62 7.61
CA LEU A 321 1.08 -24.20 7.99
C LEU A 321 1.96 -23.36 7.05
N GLY A 322 3.13 -23.89 6.67
CA GLY A 322 4.05 -23.19 5.77
C GLY A 322 3.45 -22.95 4.39
N SER A 323 2.82 -23.97 3.80
CA SER A 323 2.15 -23.86 2.49
C SER A 323 0.98 -22.88 2.49
N LYS A 324 0.21 -22.85 3.60
CA LYS A 324 -0.90 -21.91 3.78
C LYS A 324 -0.44 -20.45 3.90
N LEU A 325 0.65 -20.22 4.63
CA LEU A 325 1.26 -18.89 4.74
C LEU A 325 1.80 -18.41 3.38
N ILE A 326 2.46 -19.30 2.61
CA ILE A 326 2.88 -18.98 1.24
C ILE A 326 1.65 -18.63 0.38
N LYS A 327 0.61 -19.47 0.43
CA LYS A 327 -0.62 -19.24 -0.32
C LYS A 327 -1.25 -17.87 -0.01
N LEU A 328 -1.41 -17.50 1.26
CA LEU A 328 -1.93 -16.20 1.66
C LEU A 328 -1.03 -15.04 1.21
N SER A 329 0.30 -15.25 1.20
CA SER A 329 1.24 -14.26 0.70
C SER A 329 1.16 -14.10 -0.83
N ASP A 330 0.99 -15.18 -1.59
CA ASP A 330 0.85 -15.15 -3.05
C ASP A 330 -0.48 -14.52 -3.47
N LEU A 331 -1.52 -14.70 -2.64
CA LEU A 331 -2.83 -14.06 -2.81
C LEU A 331 -2.87 -12.60 -2.30
N ASN A 332 -1.76 -12.06 -1.85
CA ASN A 332 -1.62 -10.68 -1.39
C ASN A 332 -2.41 -10.31 -0.11
N TYR A 333 -2.81 -11.31 0.71
CA TYR A 333 -3.46 -11.06 2.01
C TYR A 333 -2.46 -10.72 3.10
N ILE A 334 -1.29 -11.35 3.08
CA ILE A 334 -0.25 -11.18 4.08
C ILE A 334 1.10 -10.87 3.44
N GLU A 335 1.94 -10.20 4.19
CA GLU A 335 3.33 -9.99 3.87
C GLU A 335 4.21 -10.89 4.73
N ASN A 336 5.23 -11.48 4.09
CA ASN A 336 6.28 -12.23 4.78
C ASN A 336 7.51 -11.32 4.94
N LEU A 337 7.73 -10.84 6.14
CA LEU A 337 8.83 -9.97 6.51
C LEU A 337 10.04 -10.74 7.08
N GLY A 338 10.21 -12.00 6.72
CA GLY A 338 11.26 -12.88 7.23
C GLY A 338 10.67 -13.96 8.13
N ASN A 339 10.84 -13.88 9.44
CA ASN A 339 10.16 -14.80 10.36
C ASN A 339 8.86 -14.24 10.97
N ILE A 340 8.48 -13.05 10.55
CA ILE A 340 7.21 -12.39 10.94
C ILE A 340 6.29 -12.31 9.72
N TYR A 341 5.01 -12.54 9.96
CA TYR A 341 3.92 -12.40 9.00
C TYR A 341 2.96 -11.31 9.46
N LYS A 342 2.50 -10.47 8.54
CA LYS A 342 1.58 -9.37 8.82
C LYS A 342 0.48 -9.34 7.75
N ILE A 343 -0.73 -8.95 8.12
CA ILE A 343 -1.79 -8.63 7.16
C ILE A 343 -1.42 -7.33 6.46
N LYS A 344 -1.46 -7.31 5.14
CA LYS A 344 -1.05 -6.14 4.35
C LYS A 344 -1.98 -4.93 4.52
N ASP A 345 -3.28 -5.17 4.50
CA ASP A 345 -4.30 -4.13 4.63
C ASP A 345 -4.61 -3.93 6.12
N SER A 346 -4.12 -2.82 6.70
CA SER A 346 -4.27 -2.54 8.13
C SER A 346 -5.73 -2.37 8.53
N LEU A 347 -6.55 -1.72 7.69
CA LEU A 347 -7.98 -1.55 7.97
C LEU A 347 -8.74 -2.88 7.89
N PHE A 348 -8.36 -3.76 6.98
CA PHE A 348 -8.88 -5.13 6.94
C PHE A 348 -8.48 -5.92 8.20
N SER A 349 -7.24 -5.78 8.66
CA SER A 349 -6.78 -6.37 9.93
C SER A 349 -7.62 -5.88 11.11
N PHE A 350 -7.85 -4.58 11.20
CA PHE A 350 -8.70 -3.97 12.22
C PHE A 350 -10.16 -4.46 12.12
N TRP A 351 -10.70 -4.57 10.90
CA TRP A 351 -12.04 -5.11 10.67
C TRP A 351 -12.17 -6.58 11.09
N LEU A 352 -11.16 -7.41 10.84
CA LEU A 352 -11.15 -8.82 11.28
C LEU A 352 -11.29 -8.95 12.80
N THR A 353 -10.56 -8.12 13.57
CA THR A 353 -10.63 -8.14 15.04
C THR A 353 -11.88 -7.49 15.61
N SER A 354 -12.29 -6.35 15.03
CA SER A 354 -13.34 -5.51 15.61
C SER A 354 -14.74 -5.79 15.07
N VAL A 355 -14.88 -6.37 13.87
CA VAL A 355 -16.18 -6.60 13.22
C VAL A 355 -16.39 -8.07 12.87
N PHE A 356 -15.48 -8.68 12.10
CA PHE A 356 -15.68 -10.04 11.58
C PHE A 356 -15.96 -11.06 12.69
N LYS A 357 -15.24 -10.99 13.80
CA LYS A 357 -15.44 -11.89 14.92
C LYS A 357 -16.82 -11.78 15.56
N PHE A 358 -17.37 -10.58 15.63
CA PHE A 358 -18.72 -10.36 16.19
C PHE A 358 -19.82 -10.93 15.30
N TYR A 359 -19.58 -11.02 13.99
CA TYR A 359 -20.55 -11.53 13.05
C TYR A 359 -20.43 -13.03 12.76
N PHE A 360 -19.19 -13.55 12.71
CA PHE A 360 -18.90 -14.83 12.09
C PHE A 360 -18.11 -15.82 12.98
N SER A 361 -17.68 -15.43 14.18
CA SER A 361 -16.94 -16.33 15.07
C SER A 361 -17.79 -16.85 16.23
N PRO A 362 -17.66 -18.15 16.60
CA PRO A 362 -18.34 -18.70 17.78
C PRO A 362 -17.78 -18.11 19.09
N PRO A 363 -18.63 -18.02 20.13
CA PRO A 363 -20.07 -18.25 20.13
C PRO A 363 -20.81 -17.15 19.36
N PHE A 364 -21.76 -17.55 18.53
CA PHE A 364 -22.53 -16.58 17.73
C PHE A 364 -23.37 -15.70 18.64
N LEU A 365 -23.15 -14.40 18.57
CA LEU A 365 -23.86 -13.43 19.37
C LEU A 365 -25.27 -13.18 18.88
N ASP A 366 -26.21 -13.02 19.81
CA ASP A 366 -27.53 -12.48 19.51
C ASP A 366 -27.40 -11.14 18.78
N PRO A 367 -28.09 -10.94 17.65
CA PRO A 367 -28.05 -9.70 16.90
C PRO A 367 -28.30 -8.44 17.75
N GLN A 368 -29.23 -8.52 18.73
CA GLN A 368 -29.55 -7.40 19.62
C GLN A 368 -28.41 -7.03 20.57
N LYS A 369 -27.60 -8.02 20.96
CA LYS A 369 -26.45 -7.82 21.86
C LYS A 369 -25.16 -7.48 21.11
N ARG A 370 -25.12 -7.70 19.82
CA ARG A 370 -23.90 -7.56 19.00
C ARG A 370 -23.40 -6.12 18.96
N ARG A 371 -24.28 -5.16 18.63
CA ARG A 371 -23.90 -3.75 18.52
C ARG A 371 -23.39 -3.17 19.85
N PRO A 372 -24.06 -3.32 21.00
CA PRO A 372 -23.54 -2.82 22.29
C PRO A 372 -22.17 -3.42 22.67
N LEU A 373 -21.95 -4.71 22.39
CA LEU A 373 -20.66 -5.34 22.64
C LEU A 373 -19.56 -4.83 21.70
N TRP A 374 -19.90 -4.63 20.44
CA TRP A 374 -19.01 -4.02 19.48
C TRP A 374 -18.62 -2.60 19.89
N GLU A 375 -19.59 -1.75 20.23
CA GLU A 375 -19.36 -0.39 20.68
C GLU A 375 -18.45 -0.34 21.91
N ARG A 376 -18.68 -1.22 22.89
CA ARG A 376 -17.79 -1.36 24.04
C ARG A 376 -16.37 -1.72 23.63
N LYS A 377 -16.21 -2.66 22.70
CA LYS A 377 -14.89 -3.05 22.18
C LYS A 377 -14.17 -1.89 21.50
N ILE A 378 -14.87 -1.09 20.68
CA ILE A 378 -14.29 0.09 20.06
C ILE A 378 -13.86 1.12 21.10
N ARG A 379 -14.65 1.37 22.14
CA ARG A 379 -14.26 2.26 23.23
C ARG A 379 -13.02 1.78 23.97
N GLU A 380 -12.91 0.48 24.22
CA GLU A 380 -11.68 -0.12 24.80
C GLU A 380 -10.46 0.14 23.89
N GLU A 381 -10.59 -0.02 22.58
CA GLU A 381 -9.50 0.27 21.62
C GLU A 381 -9.14 1.76 21.60
N ILE A 382 -10.12 2.66 21.68
CA ILE A 382 -9.88 4.11 21.75
C ILE A 382 -9.11 4.45 23.04
N ILE A 383 -9.48 3.88 24.18
CA ILE A 383 -8.79 4.09 25.47
C ILE A 383 -7.33 3.60 25.38
N LEU A 384 -7.12 2.39 24.88
CA LEU A 384 -5.77 1.82 24.72
C LEU A 384 -4.91 2.70 23.82
N HIS A 385 -5.49 3.20 22.71
CA HIS A 385 -4.78 4.10 21.81
C HIS A 385 -4.49 5.46 22.46
N LYS A 386 -5.41 5.99 23.28
CA LYS A 386 -5.23 7.24 24.00
C LYS A 386 -4.12 7.13 25.05
N ASP A 387 -4.10 6.02 25.80
CA ASP A 387 -3.05 5.74 26.77
C ASP A 387 -1.68 5.62 26.08
N ASP A 388 -1.65 5.00 24.90
CA ASP A 388 -0.42 4.89 24.12
C ASP A 388 -0.01 6.23 23.48
N PHE A 389 -0.98 7.04 23.03
CA PHE A 389 -0.71 8.34 22.41
C PHE A 389 0.04 9.30 23.33
N VAL A 390 -0.28 9.31 24.63
CA VAL A 390 0.37 10.20 25.62
C VAL A 390 1.75 9.72 26.08
N LYS A 391 2.19 8.51 25.71
CA LYS A 391 3.54 8.02 26.02
C LYS A 391 4.59 8.81 25.25
N ASP A 392 5.70 9.12 25.91
CA ASP A 392 6.88 9.69 25.24
C ASP A 392 7.52 8.69 24.26
N GLY A 393 8.29 9.20 23.31
CA GLY A 393 8.95 8.38 22.29
C GLY A 393 9.87 7.32 22.86
N THR A 394 10.55 7.63 23.96
CA THR A 394 11.47 6.70 24.64
C THR A 394 10.73 5.49 25.22
N LYS A 395 9.57 5.70 25.86
CA LYS A 395 8.74 4.59 26.37
C LYS A 395 8.21 3.71 25.26
N LYS A 396 7.72 4.31 24.15
CA LYS A 396 7.27 3.56 22.97
C LYS A 396 8.40 2.70 22.37
N ILE A 397 9.60 3.26 22.24
CA ILE A 397 10.78 2.53 21.77
C ILE A 397 11.11 1.37 22.70
N LEU A 398 11.00 1.56 23.99
CA LEU A 398 11.26 0.52 25.00
C LEU A 398 10.29 -0.65 24.86
N GLU A 399 9.00 -0.35 24.69
CA GLU A 399 7.97 -1.35 24.44
C GLU A 399 8.17 -2.08 23.11
N LEU A 400 8.63 -1.38 22.07
CA LEU A 400 8.99 -1.98 20.79
C LEU A 400 10.13 -2.99 20.98
N ILE A 401 11.21 -2.56 21.61
CA ILE A 401 12.41 -3.38 21.81
C ILE A 401 12.09 -4.62 22.66
N SER A 402 11.25 -4.47 23.67
CA SER A 402 10.80 -5.59 24.50
C SER A 402 9.94 -6.62 23.75
N SER A 403 9.44 -6.27 22.56
CA SER A 403 8.67 -7.16 21.69
C SER A 403 9.54 -8.01 20.76
N PHE A 404 10.86 -7.78 20.69
CA PHE A 404 11.76 -8.54 19.85
C PHE A 404 11.91 -9.99 20.35
N GLY A 405 11.79 -10.95 19.43
CA GLY A 405 11.78 -12.37 19.74
C GLY A 405 12.85 -13.19 19.00
N ASP A 406 14.07 -12.65 18.84
CA ASP A 406 15.12 -13.19 17.98
C ASP A 406 14.69 -13.19 16.51
N ASP A 407 14.19 -12.02 16.07
CA ASP A 407 13.56 -11.84 14.78
C ASP A 407 14.55 -11.41 13.69
N THR A 408 14.35 -11.93 12.49
CA THR A 408 15.03 -11.47 11.29
C THR A 408 13.99 -10.87 10.35
N LEU A 409 14.00 -9.54 10.20
CA LEU A 409 13.05 -8.81 9.39
C LEU A 409 13.69 -8.39 8.07
N LYS A 410 12.91 -8.47 7.00
CA LYS A 410 13.25 -7.91 5.69
C LYS A 410 12.24 -6.82 5.37
N ILE A 411 12.64 -5.56 5.46
CA ILE A 411 11.81 -4.39 5.17
C ILE A 411 12.44 -3.64 3.99
N GLY A 412 11.80 -3.67 2.83
CA GLY A 412 12.36 -3.12 1.62
C GLY A 412 13.68 -3.79 1.23
N LYS A 413 14.76 -3.01 1.14
CA LYS A 413 16.13 -3.50 0.85
C LYS A 413 16.93 -3.84 2.10
N SER A 414 16.43 -3.53 3.29
CA SER A 414 17.14 -3.68 4.55
C SER A 414 16.79 -4.98 5.26
N THR A 415 17.78 -5.58 5.93
CA THR A 415 17.59 -6.75 6.78
C THR A 415 17.96 -6.40 8.21
N TYR A 416 17.00 -6.54 9.13
CA TYR A 416 17.18 -6.26 10.55
C TYR A 416 17.26 -7.59 11.31
N LYS A 417 18.31 -7.77 12.10
CA LYS A 417 18.40 -8.87 13.08
C LYS A 417 18.11 -8.29 14.45
N LEU A 418 17.00 -8.65 15.04
CA LEU A 418 16.46 -8.12 16.29
C LEU A 418 16.55 -9.22 17.35
N PRO A 419 17.57 -9.20 18.23
CA PRO A 419 17.76 -10.25 19.22
C PRO A 419 16.66 -10.21 20.28
N LEU A 420 16.38 -11.37 20.86
CA LEU A 420 15.53 -11.46 22.06
C LEU A 420 16.16 -10.67 23.21
N ILE A 421 15.39 -9.77 23.79
CA ILE A 421 15.80 -8.95 24.93
C ILE A 421 15.00 -9.38 26.16
N GLU A 422 15.69 -9.92 27.16
CA GLU A 422 15.08 -10.44 28.39
C GLU A 422 14.98 -9.35 29.46
N LYS A 423 15.94 -8.43 29.50
CA LYS A 423 15.99 -7.33 30.45
C LYS A 423 16.42 -6.03 29.78
N THR A 424 15.84 -4.93 30.19
CA THR A 424 16.19 -3.60 29.72
C THR A 424 16.58 -2.71 30.89
N ARG A 425 17.64 -1.92 30.71
CA ARG A 425 18.09 -0.89 31.65
C ARG A 425 18.17 0.45 30.93
N ILE A 426 17.54 1.47 31.50
CA ILE A 426 17.55 2.83 30.97
C ILE A 426 18.48 3.68 31.82
N ILE A 427 19.27 4.52 31.15
CA ILE A 427 20.06 5.59 31.74
C ILE A 427 19.64 6.88 31.03
N SER A 428 18.94 7.75 31.73
CA SER A 428 18.41 8.99 31.18
C SER A 428 19.33 10.17 31.50
N TYR A 429 19.51 11.02 30.49
CA TYR A 429 20.25 12.31 30.62
C TYR A 429 19.29 13.46 30.25
N PRO A 430 18.35 13.84 31.15
CA PRO A 430 17.26 14.77 30.81
C PRO A 430 17.72 16.12 30.30
N LYS A 431 18.90 16.62 30.80
CA LYS A 431 19.46 17.92 30.38
C LYS A 431 19.98 17.94 28.94
N ARG A 432 20.08 16.77 28.28
CA ARG A 432 20.67 16.60 26.93
C ARG A 432 19.70 16.01 25.91
N ASP A 433 18.44 15.79 26.28
CA ASP A 433 17.46 15.10 25.45
C ASP A 433 18.01 13.77 24.87
N PHE A 434 18.79 13.05 25.70
CA PHE A 434 19.49 11.85 25.30
C PHE A 434 19.26 10.72 26.31
N HIS A 435 18.86 9.58 25.80
CA HIS A 435 18.58 8.37 26.59
C HIS A 435 19.45 7.22 26.09
N LEU A 436 20.05 6.51 27.04
CA LEU A 436 20.79 5.28 26.75
C LEU A 436 20.03 4.08 27.28
N LEU A 437 19.94 3.06 26.46
CA LEU A 437 19.24 1.84 26.77
C LEU A 437 20.16 0.65 26.54
N VAL A 438 20.23 -0.23 27.51
CA VAL A 438 20.97 -1.49 27.43
C VAL A 438 19.96 -2.61 27.48
N GLY A 439 19.87 -3.37 26.41
CA GLY A 439 19.10 -4.61 26.34
C GLY A 439 20.01 -5.81 26.54
N GLU A 440 19.67 -6.67 27.48
CA GLU A 440 20.41 -7.88 27.81
C GLU A 440 19.65 -9.12 27.37
N GLY A 441 20.34 -10.03 26.66
CA GLY A 441 19.85 -11.31 26.20
C GLY A 441 21.01 -12.18 25.74
N LYS A 442 20.86 -12.92 24.64
CA LYS A 442 21.96 -13.68 24.02
C LYS A 442 23.07 -12.75 23.52
N GLU A 443 22.72 -11.58 23.03
CA GLU A 443 23.61 -10.47 22.66
C GLU A 443 23.24 -9.25 23.51
N ILE A 444 24.16 -8.31 23.68
CA ILE A 444 23.88 -7.03 24.31
C ILE A 444 23.52 -6.04 23.19
N VAL A 445 22.40 -5.37 23.34
CA VAL A 445 22.01 -4.27 22.44
C VAL A 445 22.15 -2.96 23.20
N PHE A 446 23.02 -2.09 22.71
CA PHE A 446 23.23 -0.77 23.25
C PHE A 446 22.58 0.26 22.35
N ILE A 447 21.62 1.00 22.86
CA ILE A 447 20.78 1.92 22.10
C ILE A 447 20.89 3.33 22.67
N GLY A 448 21.19 4.29 21.80
CA GLY A 448 21.07 5.72 22.09
C GLY A 448 19.80 6.26 21.44
N ILE A 449 19.05 7.07 22.17
CA ILE A 449 17.81 7.71 21.68
C ILE A 449 17.97 9.21 21.84
N LYS A 450 17.85 9.95 20.75
CA LYS A 450 17.90 11.43 20.71
C LYS A 450 16.58 11.96 20.14
N GLU A 451 15.93 12.85 20.87
CA GLU A 451 14.62 13.38 20.50
C GLU A 451 14.72 14.60 19.56
N LYS A 452 15.80 15.36 19.66
CA LYS A 452 16.07 16.54 18.82
C LYS A 452 17.12 16.25 17.76
N LEU A 453 17.49 17.28 16.99
CA LEU A 453 18.55 17.22 15.99
C LEU A 453 19.79 16.48 16.53
N SER A 454 20.23 15.47 15.80
CA SER A 454 21.40 14.66 16.16
C SER A 454 22.61 15.11 15.37
N GLU A 455 23.68 15.45 16.10
CA GLU A 455 24.96 15.87 15.56
C GLU A 455 26.03 14.76 15.72
N ASP A 456 27.19 14.95 15.11
CA ASP A 456 28.32 14.00 15.22
C ASP A 456 28.83 13.85 16.65
N SER A 457 28.80 14.92 17.45
CA SER A 457 29.13 14.92 18.88
C SER A 457 28.27 13.95 19.69
N ASP A 458 26.97 13.83 19.36
CA ASP A 458 26.07 12.90 20.02
C ASP A 458 26.44 11.43 19.72
N ILE A 459 26.86 11.16 18.47
CA ILE A 459 27.34 9.82 18.08
C ILE A 459 28.66 9.49 18.79
N PHE A 460 29.60 10.44 18.91
CA PHE A 460 30.83 10.20 19.64
C PHE A 460 30.58 9.93 21.13
N GLU A 461 29.72 10.72 21.77
CA GLU A 461 29.32 10.48 23.17
C GLU A 461 28.67 9.11 23.36
N PHE A 462 27.80 8.72 22.43
CA PHE A 462 27.18 7.38 22.43
C PHE A 462 28.21 6.26 22.33
N ILE A 463 29.22 6.41 21.46
CA ILE A 463 30.28 5.42 21.28
C ILE A 463 31.15 5.31 22.52
N GLU A 464 31.54 6.46 23.11
CA GLU A 464 32.37 6.53 24.32
C GLU A 464 31.70 5.84 25.51
N LYS A 465 30.40 6.14 25.75
CA LYS A 465 29.63 5.49 26.81
C LYS A 465 29.44 3.99 26.56
N GLY A 466 29.32 3.58 25.32
CA GLY A 466 29.24 2.18 24.92
C GLY A 466 30.55 1.40 25.04
N ALA A 467 31.70 2.08 25.09
CA ALA A 467 33.02 1.46 25.25
C ALA A 467 33.21 0.78 26.63
N GLY A 468 32.48 1.25 27.63
CA GLY A 468 32.50 0.68 28.99
C GLY A 468 31.72 -0.61 29.16
N ILE A 469 30.92 -1.04 28.15
CA ILE A 469 30.12 -2.25 28.22
C ILE A 469 31.02 -3.45 27.90
N LYS A 470 31.46 -4.15 28.96
CA LYS A 470 32.28 -5.38 28.85
C LYS A 470 31.39 -6.61 28.69
N GLY A 471 31.73 -7.52 27.79
CA GLY A 471 31.06 -8.79 27.68
C GLY A 471 30.87 -9.27 26.23
N ARG A 472 29.77 -9.97 25.99
CA ARG A 472 29.38 -10.59 24.71
C ARG A 472 29.31 -9.58 23.57
N LYS A 473 29.09 -10.06 22.34
CA LYS A 473 28.89 -9.22 21.16
C LYS A 473 27.90 -8.09 21.42
N VAL A 474 28.35 -6.85 21.32
CA VAL A 474 27.54 -5.66 21.54
C VAL A 474 27.08 -5.10 20.20
N LYS A 475 25.75 -5.01 20.01
CA LYS A 475 25.14 -4.36 18.87
C LYS A 475 24.82 -2.91 19.24
N LYS A 476 25.33 -1.95 18.47
CA LYS A 476 25.15 -0.52 18.70
C LYS A 476 24.11 0.03 17.75
N ILE A 477 23.03 0.63 18.28
CA ILE A 477 21.94 1.23 17.52
C ILE A 477 21.75 2.66 18.04
N PHE A 478 21.72 3.64 17.16
CA PHE A 478 21.40 5.02 17.50
C PHE A 478 20.08 5.41 16.82
N ILE A 479 19.13 5.87 17.60
CA ILE A 479 17.79 6.27 17.17
C ILE A 479 17.68 7.77 17.23
N SER A 480 17.40 8.40 16.08
CA SER A 480 17.11 9.83 15.97
C SER A 480 15.65 10.04 15.67
N LEU A 481 14.93 10.72 16.58
CA LEU A 481 13.49 11.00 16.41
C LEU A 481 13.22 12.31 15.65
N ASP A 482 14.28 13.09 15.37
CA ASP A 482 14.26 14.25 14.49
C ASP A 482 15.32 14.06 13.38
N ARG A 483 15.81 15.14 12.84
CA ARG A 483 16.81 15.14 11.76
C ARG A 483 18.18 14.67 12.25
N LEU A 484 18.90 14.00 11.38
CA LEU A 484 20.28 13.57 11.59
C LEU A 484 21.21 14.33 10.63
N SER A 485 22.24 14.97 11.16
CA SER A 485 23.20 15.70 10.33
C SER A 485 23.99 14.76 9.41
N PRO A 486 24.45 15.23 8.22
CA PRO A 486 25.30 14.43 7.35
C PRO A 486 26.59 13.95 8.03
N ALA A 487 27.19 14.80 8.90
CA ALA A 487 28.36 14.44 9.68
C ALA A 487 28.07 13.28 10.64
N ALA A 488 26.96 13.33 11.38
CA ALA A 488 26.53 12.25 12.27
C ALA A 488 26.34 10.92 11.53
N LYS A 489 25.73 10.94 10.32
CA LYS A 489 25.58 9.73 9.48
C LYS A 489 26.95 9.13 9.11
N LEU A 490 27.90 9.96 8.73
CA LEU A 490 29.26 9.52 8.36
C LEU A 490 29.99 8.93 9.58
N THR A 491 29.94 9.61 10.72
CA THR A 491 30.54 9.17 11.99
C THR A 491 29.96 7.81 12.41
N ALA A 492 28.66 7.65 12.38
CA ALA A 492 28.00 6.39 12.72
C ALA A 492 28.45 5.24 11.80
N LYS A 493 28.53 5.49 10.49
CA LYS A 493 29.00 4.50 9.51
C LYS A 493 30.44 4.07 9.80
N ASN A 494 31.34 5.02 10.07
CA ASN A 494 32.76 4.74 10.36
C ASN A 494 32.93 3.89 11.63
N HIS A 495 32.05 4.05 12.61
CA HIS A 495 32.10 3.31 13.88
C HIS A 495 31.14 2.11 13.94
N LYS A 496 30.56 1.69 12.81
CA LYS A 496 29.62 0.55 12.70
C LYS A 496 28.42 0.68 13.65
N VAL A 497 27.94 1.90 13.86
CA VAL A 497 26.70 2.18 14.57
C VAL A 497 25.55 2.10 13.56
N ILE A 498 24.52 1.33 13.89
CA ILE A 498 23.29 1.24 13.10
C ILE A 498 22.46 2.48 13.45
N ILE A 499 22.05 3.23 12.44
CA ILE A 499 21.13 4.36 12.61
C ILE A 499 19.71 3.88 12.30
N TRP A 500 18.78 4.24 13.16
CA TRP A 500 17.35 4.18 12.88
C TRP A 500 16.77 5.59 12.98
N ASP A 501 16.16 6.07 11.92
CA ASP A 501 15.38 7.31 11.94
C ASP A 501 13.92 7.04 12.36
N VAL A 502 13.13 8.08 12.50
CA VAL A 502 11.73 7.98 12.92
C VAL A 502 10.89 7.17 11.92
N ASN A 503 11.22 7.20 10.64
CA ASN A 503 10.49 6.43 9.62
C ASN A 503 10.79 4.93 9.76
N GLU A 504 12.06 4.58 10.02
CA GLU A 504 12.45 3.19 10.27
C GLU A 504 11.84 2.66 11.56
N ILE A 505 11.82 3.49 12.63
CA ILE A 505 11.16 3.15 13.89
C ILE A 505 9.65 2.95 13.68
N ASN A 506 8.97 3.86 12.98
CA ASN A 506 7.54 3.73 12.73
C ASN A 506 7.20 2.48 11.90
N LYS A 507 8.05 2.10 10.93
CA LYS A 507 7.91 0.82 10.23
C LYS A 507 8.05 -0.39 11.16
N LEU A 508 9.01 -0.35 12.08
CA LEU A 508 9.15 -1.41 13.08
C LEU A 508 7.94 -1.44 14.03
N MET A 509 7.47 -0.26 14.49
CA MET A 509 6.23 -0.15 15.29
C MET A 509 5.05 -0.81 14.57
N GLU A 510 4.88 -0.52 13.30
CA GLU A 510 3.82 -1.10 12.46
C GLU A 510 3.95 -2.62 12.34
N VAL A 511 5.16 -3.15 12.13
CA VAL A 511 5.41 -4.60 12.08
C VAL A 511 5.02 -5.30 13.37
N TYR A 512 5.26 -4.67 14.52
CA TYR A 512 4.92 -5.21 15.84
C TYR A 512 3.54 -4.78 16.37
N ASN A 513 2.66 -4.29 15.49
CA ASN A 513 1.31 -3.83 15.82
C ASN A 513 1.30 -2.79 16.97
N LYS A 514 2.25 -1.85 16.94
CA LYS A 514 2.35 -0.74 17.89
C LYS A 514 2.03 0.58 17.22
N SER A 515 1.49 1.51 17.99
CA SER A 515 1.18 2.84 17.48
C SER A 515 2.46 3.61 17.12
N ALA A 516 2.44 4.28 15.99
CA ALA A 516 3.56 5.08 15.53
C ALA A 516 3.94 6.19 16.52
N ILE A 517 5.20 6.58 16.49
CA ILE A 517 5.66 7.79 17.18
C ILE A 517 5.15 8.97 16.36
N ALA A 518 4.20 9.71 16.94
CA ALA A 518 3.72 10.95 16.35
C ALA A 518 4.86 11.96 16.35
N LEU A 519 5.24 12.44 15.18
CA LEU A 519 6.11 13.61 15.07
C LEU A 519 5.34 14.82 15.61
N ASN A 520 6.02 15.72 16.32
CA ASN A 520 5.41 16.98 16.72
C ASN A 520 4.85 17.68 15.48
N PRO A 521 3.54 18.02 15.44
CA PRO A 521 2.93 18.63 14.25
C PRO A 521 3.63 19.91 13.79
N GLU A 522 4.33 20.61 14.70
CA GLU A 522 5.11 21.81 14.42
C GLU A 522 6.37 21.54 13.58
N ASN A 523 6.85 20.30 13.52
CA ASN A 523 8.04 19.90 12.75
C ASN A 523 7.69 19.31 11.36
N LEU A 524 6.39 19.21 11.02
CA LEU A 524 5.89 18.71 9.74
C LEU A 524 5.59 19.83 8.71
N GLY A 525 6.02 21.05 8.97
CA GLY A 525 5.89 22.23 8.11
C GLY A 525 6.87 22.27 6.93
#